data_2cceac15bed4eb1bdfb105ab965085c0
#
_entry.id   2cceac15bed4eb1bdfb105ab965085c0
#
_cell.length_a   1.000
_cell.length_b   1.000
_cell.length_c   1.000
_cell.angle_alpha   90.00
_cell.angle_beta   90.00
_cell.angle_gamma   90.00
#
_symmetry.space_group_name_H-M   'P 1'
#
loop_
_entity.id
_entity.type
_entity.pdbx_description
1 polymer ?
#
loop_
_entity_poly.entity_id
_entity_poly.type
_entity_poly.pdbx_seq_one_letter_code
_entity_poly.pdbx_strand_id
1 'polypeptide(L)'
;MKMLIVKLSSLGDVVHTLPVVQDILAAFPTAQVDWVVEKSFAPVLSAVHGLHRIIPCELRRWRKSFWTAATRTEWRAFKNDLQRDRYDAVLDLQGLTKSAVVARLARLSPAGQRFAMANATEGSGFEAPTRWLAHVAIAMTPHVHAVARGRRLAALALGYSHCPYADFGLKIESNVPLAQTFNASGAIKNIANKPTAKTVAFVHGTSRVDKEWPLAHWVALGQRLNAAGFQVALAHGSPREQAISQSIAARLADAVVWPLQPLDEVAGALAHCAGVVGVDSGVSHIAVALDVPHVQLYNVDTAWRTGPDAIASQGRQVSVFAQPAPSVEAVWQAWQAVVATSTG
;
A
#
# COMPACT_ATOMS: atom_id res chain seq x y z
N MET A 1 -25.24 10.25 -1.77
CA MET A 1 -25.04 8.82 -1.43
C MET A 1 -23.87 8.70 -0.49
N LYS A 2 -23.99 7.97 0.62
CA LYS A 2 -22.91 7.78 1.59
C LYS A 2 -22.46 6.33 1.63
N MET A 3 -21.18 6.08 1.45
CA MET A 3 -20.62 4.73 1.33
C MET A 3 -19.52 4.52 2.36
N LEU A 4 -19.37 3.28 2.82
CA LEU A 4 -18.32 2.87 3.72
C LEU A 4 -17.50 1.74 3.10
N ILE A 5 -16.20 1.96 2.97
CA ILE A 5 -15.23 0.92 2.65
C ILE A 5 -14.68 0.34 3.96
N VAL A 6 -14.71 -0.98 4.10
CA VAL A 6 -14.06 -1.72 5.18
C VAL A 6 -12.88 -2.50 4.62
N LYS A 7 -11.69 -1.93 4.75
CA LYS A 7 -10.42 -2.55 4.37
C LYS A 7 -9.37 -2.19 5.41
N LEU A 8 -9.14 -3.12 6.34
CA LEU A 8 -8.42 -2.84 7.59
C LEU A 8 -6.90 -2.98 7.43
N SER A 9 -6.44 -3.98 6.70
CA SER A 9 -5.03 -4.40 6.59
C SER A 9 -4.89 -5.45 5.47
N SER A 10 -3.69 -5.84 4.96
CA SER A 10 -2.39 -5.27 5.26
C SER A 10 -2.17 -3.95 4.49
N LEU A 11 -0.99 -3.31 4.64
CA LEU A 11 -0.68 -2.08 3.91
C LEU A 11 -0.85 -2.26 2.40
N GLY A 12 -0.29 -3.34 1.82
CA GLY A 12 -0.43 -3.61 0.39
C GLY A 12 -1.90 -3.78 -0.02
N ASP A 13 -2.70 -4.48 0.79
CA ASP A 13 -4.14 -4.64 0.52
C ASP A 13 -4.91 -3.31 0.59
N VAL A 14 -4.52 -2.41 1.48
CA VAL A 14 -5.10 -1.06 1.57
C VAL A 14 -4.77 -0.29 0.29
N VAL A 15 -3.50 -0.27 -0.12
CA VAL A 15 -3.05 0.41 -1.35
C VAL A 15 -3.75 -0.17 -2.59
N HIS A 16 -3.84 -1.49 -2.73
CA HIS A 16 -4.54 -2.14 -3.86
C HIS A 16 -6.05 -1.80 -3.91
N THR A 17 -6.61 -1.29 -2.82
CA THR A 17 -8.03 -0.92 -2.75
C THR A 17 -8.27 0.56 -3.07
N LEU A 18 -7.24 1.41 -3.11
CA LEU A 18 -7.38 2.85 -3.38
C LEU A 18 -8.16 3.16 -4.65
N PRO A 19 -7.95 2.45 -5.79
CA PRO A 19 -8.68 2.75 -7.01
C PRO A 19 -10.21 2.61 -6.89
N VAL A 20 -10.70 1.87 -5.91
CA VAL A 20 -12.15 1.76 -5.66
C VAL A 20 -12.76 3.12 -5.32
N VAL A 21 -12.03 3.99 -4.62
CA VAL A 21 -12.51 5.35 -4.27
C VAL A 21 -12.69 6.15 -5.54
N GLN A 22 -11.70 6.13 -6.44
CA GLN A 22 -11.76 6.88 -7.70
C GLN A 22 -12.85 6.36 -8.63
N ASP A 23 -13.01 5.04 -8.73
CA ASP A 23 -14.11 4.43 -9.51
C ASP A 23 -15.48 4.85 -8.98
N ILE A 24 -15.66 4.84 -7.64
CA ILE A 24 -16.92 5.28 -7.02
C ILE A 24 -17.20 6.75 -7.31
N LEU A 25 -16.20 7.62 -7.18
CA LEU A 25 -16.35 9.06 -7.41
C LEU A 25 -16.58 9.38 -8.89
N ALA A 26 -16.00 8.60 -9.80
CA ALA A 26 -16.27 8.74 -11.24
C ALA A 26 -17.72 8.33 -11.58
N ALA A 27 -18.23 7.26 -10.97
CA ALA A 27 -19.60 6.80 -11.18
C ALA A 27 -20.65 7.64 -10.43
N PHE A 28 -20.29 8.14 -9.25
CA PHE A 28 -21.16 8.89 -8.35
C PHE A 28 -20.44 10.16 -7.83
N PRO A 29 -20.36 11.25 -8.61
CA PRO A 29 -19.53 12.43 -8.28
C PRO A 29 -19.90 13.13 -6.96
N THR A 30 -21.11 12.93 -6.46
CA THR A 30 -21.59 13.51 -5.18
C THR A 30 -21.49 12.50 -4.00
N ALA A 31 -20.89 11.32 -4.22
CA ALA A 31 -20.77 10.33 -3.18
C ALA A 31 -19.79 10.79 -2.08
N GLN A 32 -20.14 10.48 -0.85
CA GLN A 32 -19.24 10.60 0.30
C GLN A 32 -18.73 9.21 0.66
N VAL A 33 -17.43 8.99 0.51
CA VAL A 33 -16.78 7.70 0.77
C VAL A 33 -16.00 7.79 2.09
N ASP A 34 -16.46 7.06 3.09
CA ASP A 34 -15.73 6.86 4.35
C ASP A 34 -14.95 5.53 4.30
N TRP A 35 -13.85 5.44 5.04
CA TRP A 35 -13.01 4.23 5.05
C TRP A 35 -12.58 3.84 6.47
N VAL A 36 -12.86 2.59 6.88
CA VAL A 36 -12.33 2.01 8.14
C VAL A 36 -11.02 1.30 7.86
N VAL A 37 -9.98 1.65 8.60
CA VAL A 37 -8.61 1.14 8.43
C VAL A 37 -7.90 1.00 9.78
N GLU A 38 -6.94 0.07 9.90
CA GLU A 38 -6.01 0.06 11.06
C GLU A 38 -5.23 1.37 11.14
N LYS A 39 -5.13 1.96 12.33
CA LYS A 39 -4.54 3.28 12.60
C LYS A 39 -3.15 3.46 11.97
N SER A 40 -2.33 2.41 11.97
CA SER A 40 -0.98 2.45 11.37
C SER A 40 -0.97 2.70 9.86
N PHE A 41 -2.09 2.46 9.16
CA PHE A 41 -2.21 2.66 7.71
C PHE A 41 -3.05 3.90 7.36
N ALA A 42 -3.69 4.54 8.35
CA ALA A 42 -4.48 5.75 8.13
C ALA A 42 -3.69 6.89 7.44
N PRO A 43 -2.39 7.12 7.75
CA PRO A 43 -1.63 8.19 7.11
C PRO A 43 -1.58 8.11 5.58
N VAL A 44 -1.48 6.91 4.98
CA VAL A 44 -1.47 6.80 3.51
C VAL A 44 -2.80 7.22 2.89
N LEU A 45 -3.91 7.02 3.61
CA LEU A 45 -5.24 7.41 3.13
C LEU A 45 -5.47 8.92 3.16
N SER A 46 -4.72 9.69 3.97
CA SER A 46 -4.84 11.14 4.02
C SER A 46 -4.43 11.83 2.70
N ALA A 47 -3.60 11.16 1.90
CA ALA A 47 -3.19 11.63 0.58
C ALA A 47 -4.16 11.20 -0.55
N VAL A 48 -5.24 10.46 -0.24
CA VAL A 48 -6.18 9.96 -1.25
C VAL A 48 -7.21 11.03 -1.59
N HIS A 49 -7.22 11.44 -2.84
CA HIS A 49 -8.15 12.44 -3.33
C HIS A 49 -9.61 11.97 -3.24
N GLY A 50 -10.47 12.84 -2.73
CA GLY A 50 -11.92 12.62 -2.69
C GLY A 50 -12.41 11.67 -1.60
N LEU A 51 -11.54 11.11 -0.76
CA LEU A 51 -11.96 10.38 0.43
C LEU A 51 -12.56 11.37 1.44
N HIS A 52 -13.81 11.10 1.86
CA HIS A 52 -14.54 12.02 2.73
C HIS A 52 -14.07 11.92 4.18
N ARG A 53 -13.89 10.69 4.71
CA ARG A 53 -13.51 10.46 6.11
C ARG A 53 -12.73 9.15 6.30
N ILE A 54 -11.68 9.21 7.11
CA ILE A 54 -10.93 8.06 7.57
C ILE A 54 -11.37 7.73 9.00
N ILE A 55 -11.73 6.48 9.27
CA ILE A 55 -12.15 5.97 10.58
C ILE A 55 -11.08 4.98 11.06
N PRO A 56 -10.11 5.42 11.87
CA PRO A 56 -9.04 4.54 12.32
C PRO A 56 -9.52 3.56 13.39
N CYS A 57 -9.03 2.32 13.32
CA CYS A 57 -9.25 1.31 14.35
C CYS A 57 -7.93 0.64 14.76
N GLU A 58 -7.92 -0.03 15.90
CA GLU A 58 -6.75 -0.78 16.40
C GLU A 58 -7.17 -2.19 16.86
N LEU A 59 -7.89 -2.91 16.00
CA LEU A 59 -8.50 -4.19 16.35
C LEU A 59 -7.48 -5.24 16.82
N ARG A 60 -6.27 -5.22 16.25
CA ARG A 60 -5.19 -6.14 16.66
C ARG A 60 -4.74 -5.87 18.10
N ARG A 61 -4.63 -4.60 18.50
CA ARG A 61 -4.24 -4.19 19.85
C ARG A 61 -5.40 -4.42 20.81
N TRP A 62 -6.59 -3.97 20.48
CA TRP A 62 -7.78 -4.09 21.35
C TRP A 62 -8.09 -5.54 21.70
N ARG A 63 -7.95 -6.47 20.76
CA ARG A 63 -8.13 -7.90 21.05
C ARG A 63 -7.22 -8.43 22.15
N LYS A 64 -6.00 -7.90 22.26
CA LYS A 64 -5.01 -8.33 23.27
C LYS A 64 -5.26 -7.71 24.64
N SER A 65 -5.90 -6.55 24.71
CA SER A 65 -6.07 -5.73 25.91
C SER A 65 -7.53 -5.33 26.18
N PHE A 66 -8.51 -6.10 25.70
CA PHE A 66 -9.94 -5.77 25.76
C PHE A 66 -10.44 -5.54 27.19
N TRP A 67 -9.81 -6.16 28.18
CA TRP A 67 -10.17 -6.04 29.59
C TRP A 67 -9.81 -4.70 30.23
N THR A 68 -8.94 -3.91 29.60
CA THR A 68 -8.54 -2.61 30.17
C THR A 68 -9.61 -1.56 29.95
N ALA A 69 -9.75 -0.63 30.91
CA ALA A 69 -10.70 0.49 30.81
C ALA A 69 -10.37 1.39 29.60
N ALA A 70 -9.08 1.62 29.33
CA ALA A 70 -8.60 2.41 28.20
C ALA A 70 -9.06 1.81 26.87
N THR A 71 -8.84 0.51 26.66
CA THR A 71 -9.27 -0.17 25.42
C THR A 71 -10.79 -0.13 25.24
N ARG A 72 -11.57 -0.28 26.30
CA ARG A 72 -13.04 -0.16 26.23
C ARG A 72 -13.49 1.26 25.86
N THR A 73 -12.81 2.27 26.37
CA THR A 73 -13.09 3.68 26.02
C THR A 73 -12.78 3.93 24.55
N GLU A 74 -11.62 3.51 24.04
CA GLU A 74 -11.24 3.64 22.63
C GLU A 74 -12.20 2.87 21.70
N TRP A 75 -12.60 1.66 22.08
CA TRP A 75 -13.59 0.88 21.34
C TRP A 75 -14.95 1.61 21.26
N ARG A 76 -15.40 2.23 22.36
CA ARG A 76 -16.63 3.01 22.37
C ARG A 76 -16.51 4.23 21.45
N ALA A 77 -15.39 4.94 21.50
CA ALA A 77 -15.11 6.09 20.66
C ALA A 77 -15.12 5.69 19.18
N PHE A 78 -14.41 4.63 18.81
CA PHE A 78 -14.43 4.06 17.45
C PHE A 78 -15.85 3.68 17.00
N LYS A 79 -16.61 2.96 17.84
CA LYS A 79 -17.98 2.57 17.52
C LYS A 79 -18.88 3.77 17.31
N ASN A 80 -18.76 4.80 18.15
CA ASN A 80 -19.54 6.04 18.04
C ASN A 80 -19.21 6.77 16.74
N ASP A 81 -17.93 6.85 16.38
CA ASP A 81 -17.48 7.47 15.14
C ASP A 81 -17.97 6.69 13.90
N LEU A 82 -17.86 5.35 13.91
CA LEU A 82 -18.37 4.48 12.86
C LEU A 82 -19.89 4.62 12.68
N GLN A 83 -20.62 4.81 13.77
CA GLN A 83 -22.09 4.90 13.81
C GLN A 83 -22.61 6.33 13.73
N ARG A 84 -21.76 7.32 13.54
CA ARG A 84 -22.16 8.73 13.40
C ARG A 84 -23.09 8.94 12.21
N ASP A 85 -22.79 8.25 11.12
CA ASP A 85 -23.53 8.34 9.88
C ASP A 85 -24.31 7.06 9.57
N ARG A 86 -25.30 7.17 8.65
CA ARG A 86 -25.99 6.05 8.03
C ARG A 86 -25.49 5.88 6.61
N TYR A 87 -25.18 4.66 6.20
CA TYR A 87 -24.59 4.34 4.91
C TYR A 87 -25.60 3.70 3.98
N ASP A 88 -25.61 4.13 2.72
CA ASP A 88 -26.40 3.53 1.65
C ASP A 88 -25.74 2.22 1.17
N ALA A 89 -24.41 2.15 1.22
CA ALA A 89 -23.65 0.94 0.93
C ALA A 89 -22.46 0.78 1.90
N VAL A 90 -22.26 -0.44 2.40
CA VAL A 90 -21.07 -0.84 3.16
C VAL A 90 -20.38 -1.95 2.39
N LEU A 91 -19.15 -1.71 1.95
CA LEU A 91 -18.35 -2.61 1.14
C LEU A 91 -17.25 -3.26 2.00
N ASP A 92 -17.43 -4.55 2.39
CA ASP A 92 -16.37 -5.33 3.01
C ASP A 92 -15.43 -5.87 1.93
N LEU A 93 -14.34 -5.13 1.67
CA LEU A 93 -13.32 -5.47 0.70
C LEU A 93 -12.16 -6.28 1.32
N GLN A 94 -12.28 -6.66 2.61
CA GLN A 94 -11.26 -7.45 3.32
C GLN A 94 -11.51 -8.95 3.23
N GLY A 95 -12.75 -9.39 3.46
CA GLY A 95 -13.11 -10.80 3.41
C GLY A 95 -12.81 -11.62 4.67
N LEU A 96 -12.63 -10.99 5.83
CA LEU A 96 -12.30 -11.65 7.10
C LEU A 96 -13.39 -11.39 8.13
N THR A 97 -13.56 -12.30 9.09
CA THR A 97 -14.56 -12.19 10.18
C THR A 97 -14.46 -10.85 10.91
N LYS A 98 -13.24 -10.37 11.19
CA LYS A 98 -13.03 -9.07 11.84
C LYS A 98 -13.58 -7.89 11.05
N SER A 99 -13.42 -7.90 9.72
CA SER A 99 -13.94 -6.85 8.84
C SER A 99 -15.46 -6.98 8.69
N ALA A 100 -15.97 -8.19 8.60
CA ALA A 100 -17.42 -8.45 8.56
C ALA A 100 -18.13 -7.95 9.83
N VAL A 101 -17.54 -8.14 11.01
CA VAL A 101 -18.05 -7.58 12.27
C VAL A 101 -18.07 -6.04 12.24
N VAL A 102 -16.98 -5.41 11.76
CA VAL A 102 -16.94 -3.94 11.59
C VAL A 102 -18.01 -3.47 10.62
N ALA A 103 -18.14 -4.12 9.46
CA ALA A 103 -19.20 -3.81 8.49
C ALA A 103 -20.61 -3.96 9.09
N ARG A 104 -20.80 -4.98 9.94
CA ARG A 104 -22.08 -5.23 10.63
C ARG A 104 -22.42 -4.16 11.67
N LEU A 105 -21.41 -3.57 12.32
CA LEU A 105 -21.58 -2.51 13.31
C LEU A 105 -21.96 -1.16 12.69
N ALA A 106 -21.64 -0.91 11.43
CA ALA A 106 -22.00 0.32 10.72
C ALA A 106 -23.54 0.42 10.60
N ARG A 107 -24.07 1.64 10.74
CA ARG A 107 -25.50 1.91 10.58
C ARG A 107 -25.84 2.03 9.10
N LEU A 108 -26.96 1.44 8.69
CA LEU A 108 -27.48 1.59 7.33
C LEU A 108 -28.58 2.65 7.26
N SER A 109 -28.70 3.30 6.11
CA SER A 109 -29.92 4.00 5.71
C SER A 109 -31.05 2.99 5.50
N PRO A 110 -32.34 3.42 5.40
CA PRO A 110 -33.46 2.48 5.29
C PRO A 110 -33.36 1.49 4.12
N ALA A 111 -32.77 1.90 2.99
CA ALA A 111 -32.54 1.06 1.81
C ALA A 111 -31.07 0.57 1.71
N GLY A 112 -30.25 0.86 2.71
CA GLY A 112 -28.81 0.59 2.68
C GLY A 112 -28.50 -0.90 2.75
N GLN A 113 -27.42 -1.31 2.09
CA GLN A 113 -26.99 -2.71 2.01
C GLN A 113 -25.54 -2.91 2.39
N ARG A 114 -25.18 -4.13 2.82
CA ARG A 114 -23.82 -4.61 3.07
C ARG A 114 -23.44 -5.60 2.00
N PHE A 115 -22.29 -5.40 1.41
CA PHE A 115 -21.73 -6.24 0.35
C PHE A 115 -20.41 -6.85 0.81
N ALA A 116 -20.16 -8.10 0.44
CA ALA A 116 -18.91 -8.80 0.74
C ALA A 116 -18.59 -9.86 -0.32
N MET A 117 -17.39 -10.42 -0.29
CA MET A 117 -17.05 -11.58 -1.11
C MET A 117 -17.82 -12.83 -0.68
N ALA A 118 -18.26 -13.64 -1.64
CA ALA A 118 -18.92 -14.92 -1.40
C ALA A 118 -17.93 -16.10 -1.26
N ASN A 119 -16.69 -15.95 -1.81
CA ASN A 119 -15.70 -17.01 -1.90
C ASN A 119 -14.27 -16.47 -1.76
N ALA A 120 -13.35 -17.39 -1.48
CA ALA A 120 -11.92 -17.12 -1.53
C ALA A 120 -11.46 -16.81 -2.96
N THR A 121 -10.37 -16.02 -3.06
CA THR A 121 -9.57 -15.88 -4.28
C THR A 121 -8.14 -16.31 -3.99
N GLU A 122 -7.39 -16.72 -5.02
CA GLU A 122 -6.04 -17.23 -4.85
C GLU A 122 -5.14 -16.23 -4.12
N GLY A 123 -4.44 -16.71 -3.09
CA GLY A 123 -3.51 -15.93 -2.29
C GLY A 123 -4.13 -14.80 -1.45
N SER A 124 -5.46 -14.74 -1.30
CA SER A 124 -6.13 -13.82 -0.37
C SER A 124 -6.78 -14.55 0.79
N GLY A 125 -6.79 -13.91 1.96
CA GLY A 125 -7.56 -14.40 3.09
C GLY A 125 -9.06 -14.30 2.83
N PHE A 126 -9.80 -15.36 3.18
CA PHE A 126 -11.25 -15.37 3.17
C PHE A 126 -11.76 -16.21 4.33
N GLU A 127 -12.77 -15.71 5.03
CA GLU A 127 -13.43 -16.42 6.12
C GLU A 127 -14.94 -16.43 5.87
N ALA A 128 -15.55 -17.62 5.93
CA ALA A 128 -16.95 -17.85 5.59
C ALA A 128 -17.98 -16.93 6.30
N PRO A 129 -17.80 -16.50 7.58
CA PRO A 129 -18.71 -15.56 8.22
C PRO A 129 -18.91 -14.25 7.46
N THR A 130 -17.96 -13.83 6.64
CA THR A 130 -18.05 -12.62 5.82
C THR A 130 -19.30 -12.61 4.96
N ARG A 131 -19.58 -13.70 4.26
CA ARG A 131 -20.75 -13.83 3.38
C ARG A 131 -22.08 -13.89 4.13
N TRP A 132 -22.07 -14.37 5.37
CA TRP A 132 -23.31 -14.53 6.17
C TRP A 132 -23.69 -13.22 6.88
N LEU A 133 -22.72 -12.34 7.14
CA LEU A 133 -22.96 -11.04 7.78
C LEU A 133 -23.28 -9.93 6.77
N ALA A 134 -23.07 -10.18 5.48
CA ALA A 134 -23.48 -9.30 4.38
C ALA A 134 -24.95 -9.54 3.98
N HIS A 135 -25.58 -8.54 3.36
CA HIS A 135 -26.89 -8.72 2.73
C HIS A 135 -26.72 -9.33 1.33
N VAL A 136 -25.65 -8.97 0.63
CA VAL A 136 -25.31 -9.49 -0.70
C VAL A 136 -23.87 -9.98 -0.69
N ALA A 137 -23.69 -11.27 -0.97
CA ALA A 137 -22.38 -11.87 -1.15
C ALA A 137 -22.10 -12.05 -2.65
N ILE A 138 -20.98 -11.50 -3.11
CA ILE A 138 -20.61 -11.42 -4.53
C ILE A 138 -19.53 -12.46 -4.83
N ALA A 139 -19.80 -13.34 -5.79
CA ALA A 139 -18.83 -14.33 -6.24
C ALA A 139 -17.72 -13.66 -7.06
N MET A 140 -16.48 -13.99 -6.69
CA MET A 140 -15.27 -13.48 -7.35
C MET A 140 -14.58 -14.60 -8.13
N THR A 141 -13.96 -14.24 -9.26
CA THR A 141 -13.09 -15.15 -10.00
C THR A 141 -11.92 -15.55 -9.11
N PRO A 142 -11.60 -16.85 -8.94
CA PRO A 142 -10.51 -17.27 -8.07
C PRO A 142 -9.16 -16.66 -8.45
N HIS A 143 -8.76 -16.73 -9.71
CA HIS A 143 -7.53 -16.16 -10.24
C HIS A 143 -7.78 -14.72 -10.67
N VAL A 144 -7.45 -13.75 -9.80
CA VAL A 144 -7.70 -12.33 -10.04
C VAL A 144 -6.65 -11.46 -9.38
N HIS A 145 -6.21 -10.42 -10.08
CA HIS A 145 -5.30 -9.41 -9.54
C HIS A 145 -5.93 -8.68 -8.33
N ALA A 146 -5.14 -8.35 -7.32
CA ALA A 146 -5.64 -7.77 -6.06
C ALA A 146 -6.38 -6.44 -6.27
N VAL A 147 -5.89 -5.58 -7.15
CA VAL A 147 -6.55 -4.32 -7.54
C VAL A 147 -7.89 -4.60 -8.25
N ALA A 148 -7.87 -5.46 -9.25
CA ALA A 148 -9.07 -5.80 -10.02
C ALA A 148 -10.15 -6.45 -9.15
N ARG A 149 -9.77 -7.25 -8.16
CA ARG A 149 -10.70 -7.88 -7.20
C ARG A 149 -11.52 -6.83 -6.45
N GLY A 150 -10.86 -5.84 -5.85
CA GLY A 150 -11.54 -4.78 -5.10
C GLY A 150 -12.48 -3.95 -6.00
N ARG A 151 -11.97 -3.52 -7.15
CA ARG A 151 -12.72 -2.74 -8.15
C ARG A 151 -13.94 -3.50 -8.67
N ARG A 152 -13.77 -4.77 -9.04
CA ARG A 152 -14.87 -5.61 -9.52
C ARG A 152 -15.94 -5.84 -8.47
N LEU A 153 -15.55 -6.10 -7.22
CA LEU A 153 -16.52 -6.25 -6.13
C LEU A 153 -17.37 -4.99 -5.96
N ALA A 154 -16.73 -3.82 -5.90
CA ALA A 154 -17.42 -2.55 -5.75
C ALA A 154 -18.33 -2.24 -6.96
N ALA A 155 -17.86 -2.49 -8.17
CA ALA A 155 -18.63 -2.29 -9.39
C ALA A 155 -19.90 -3.16 -9.42
N LEU A 156 -19.77 -4.45 -9.08
CA LEU A 156 -20.92 -5.36 -9.00
C LEU A 156 -21.88 -4.99 -7.85
N ALA A 157 -21.36 -4.54 -6.72
CA ALA A 157 -22.14 -4.12 -5.58
C ALA A 157 -22.99 -2.88 -5.85
N LEU A 158 -22.45 -1.93 -6.59
CA LEU A 158 -23.04 -0.60 -6.79
C LEU A 158 -23.62 -0.40 -8.21
N GLY A 159 -23.45 -1.38 -9.10
CA GLY A 159 -24.06 -1.34 -10.45
C GLY A 159 -23.39 -0.35 -11.40
N TYR A 160 -22.04 -0.18 -11.34
CA TYR A 160 -21.31 0.69 -12.25
C TYR A 160 -20.26 -0.09 -13.08
N SER A 161 -19.78 0.53 -14.16
CA SER A 161 -18.61 0.08 -14.91
C SER A 161 -17.41 0.98 -14.59
N HIS A 162 -16.24 0.39 -14.39
CA HIS A 162 -15.03 1.16 -14.12
C HIS A 162 -14.11 1.23 -15.35
N CYS A 163 -13.24 2.24 -15.38
CA CYS A 163 -12.20 2.38 -16.38
C CYS A 163 -11.27 1.13 -16.37
N PRO A 164 -10.71 0.70 -17.52
CA PRO A 164 -9.72 -0.38 -17.57
C PRO A 164 -8.50 -0.11 -16.69
N TYR A 165 -8.00 1.13 -16.69
CA TYR A 165 -6.84 1.52 -15.88
C TYR A 165 -7.24 1.93 -14.47
N ALA A 166 -6.37 1.58 -13.51
CA ALA A 166 -6.57 1.91 -12.11
C ALA A 166 -5.98 3.29 -11.79
N ASP A 167 -6.83 4.22 -11.34
CA ASP A 167 -6.37 5.47 -10.72
C ASP A 167 -6.33 5.28 -9.20
N PHE A 168 -5.17 5.41 -8.59
CA PHE A 168 -4.99 5.27 -7.14
C PHE A 168 -5.36 6.53 -6.37
N GLY A 169 -5.52 7.67 -7.03
CA GLY A 169 -5.94 8.92 -6.43
C GLY A 169 -4.98 9.49 -5.40
N LEU A 170 -3.72 9.00 -5.32
CA LEU A 170 -2.73 9.54 -4.41
C LEU A 170 -2.20 10.88 -4.94
N LYS A 171 -2.44 11.95 -4.17
CA LYS A 171 -1.89 13.29 -4.44
C LYS A 171 -0.95 13.66 -3.31
N ILE A 172 0.33 13.78 -3.65
CA ILE A 172 1.37 14.22 -2.73
C ILE A 172 1.56 15.71 -2.90
N GLU A 173 1.27 16.48 -1.85
CA GLU A 173 1.59 17.91 -1.83
C GLU A 173 3.12 18.09 -1.71
N SER A 174 3.69 18.96 -2.53
CA SER A 174 5.14 19.18 -2.66
C SER A 174 5.82 19.73 -1.39
N ASN A 175 5.06 20.00 -0.34
CA ASN A 175 5.51 20.70 0.87
C ASN A 175 5.69 19.80 2.10
N VAL A 176 5.69 18.47 1.97
CA VAL A 176 5.98 17.59 3.10
C VAL A 176 7.44 17.78 3.50
N PRO A 177 7.75 18.28 4.71
CA PRO A 177 9.12 18.43 5.18
C PRO A 177 9.75 17.04 5.27
N LEU A 178 10.83 16.81 4.54
CA LEU A 178 11.59 15.57 4.69
C LEU A 178 12.27 15.58 6.06
N ALA A 179 11.99 14.54 6.84
CA ALA A 179 12.60 14.33 8.12
C ALA A 179 14.14 14.18 7.98
N GLN A 180 14.84 14.45 9.08
CA GLN A 180 16.30 14.38 9.16
C GLN A 180 16.79 12.99 8.74
N THR A 181 17.80 12.93 7.89
CA THR A 181 18.44 11.69 7.50
C THR A 181 19.75 11.50 8.25
N PHE A 182 20.11 10.24 8.54
CA PHE A 182 21.34 9.87 9.21
C PHE A 182 22.28 9.22 8.18
N ASN A 183 23.56 9.61 8.17
CA ASN A 183 24.55 8.88 7.40
C ASN A 183 24.95 7.57 8.10
N ALA A 184 25.74 6.72 7.43
CA ALA A 184 26.20 5.43 7.97
C ALA A 184 26.99 5.55 9.29
N SER A 185 27.53 6.72 9.62
CA SER A 185 28.23 7.01 10.89
C SER A 185 27.30 7.51 11.99
N GLY A 186 25.97 7.58 11.76
CA GLY A 186 24.99 8.09 12.72
C GLY A 186 24.99 9.62 12.90
N ALA A 187 25.79 10.35 12.10
CA ALA A 187 25.78 11.81 12.12
C ALA A 187 24.55 12.34 11.38
N ILE A 188 23.86 13.30 12.00
CA ILE A 188 22.75 14.01 11.36
C ILE A 188 23.31 14.82 10.21
N LYS A 189 23.07 14.39 8.97
CA LYS A 189 23.16 15.28 7.84
C LYS A 189 21.84 16.04 7.77
N ASN A 190 21.85 17.32 8.09
CA ASN A 190 20.74 18.19 7.74
C ASN A 190 20.64 18.20 6.23
N ILE A 191 19.81 17.30 5.68
CA ILE A 191 19.49 17.33 4.27
C ILE A 191 18.36 18.36 4.14
N ALA A 192 18.78 19.62 3.89
CA ALA A 192 17.91 20.63 3.29
C ALA A 192 17.50 20.24 1.86
N ASN A 193 17.94 19.08 1.38
CA ASN A 193 17.68 18.58 0.05
C ASN A 193 16.63 17.48 0.11
N LYS A 194 15.45 17.76 -0.44
CA LYS A 194 14.49 16.74 -0.92
C LYS A 194 15.28 15.64 -1.65
N PRO A 195 14.85 14.35 -1.62
CA PRO A 195 15.34 13.37 -2.57
C PRO A 195 15.33 14.04 -3.94
N THR A 196 16.46 14.01 -4.60
CA THR A 196 16.60 14.65 -5.90
C THR A 196 16.21 13.65 -6.98
N ALA A 197 16.00 14.13 -8.21
CA ALA A 197 15.85 13.26 -9.39
C ALA A 197 17.05 12.30 -9.61
N LYS A 198 17.99 12.23 -8.68
CA LYS A 198 19.14 11.30 -8.63
C LYS A 198 19.10 10.34 -7.44
N THR A 199 18.02 10.30 -6.68
CA THR A 199 17.87 9.37 -5.55
C THR A 199 17.06 8.16 -5.97
N VAL A 200 17.56 6.95 -5.69
CA VAL A 200 16.83 5.69 -5.87
C VAL A 200 16.50 5.10 -4.51
N ALA A 201 15.22 4.86 -4.24
CA ALA A 201 14.81 4.29 -2.97
C ALA A 201 14.87 2.75 -3.03
N PHE A 202 15.49 2.14 -2.01
CA PHE A 202 15.46 0.71 -1.77
C PHE A 202 14.39 0.37 -0.73
N VAL A 203 13.41 -0.43 -1.13
CA VAL A 203 12.37 -0.97 -0.27
C VAL A 203 12.65 -2.46 -0.05
N HIS A 204 13.58 -2.75 0.86
CA HIS A 204 14.05 -4.11 1.14
C HIS A 204 13.19 -4.85 2.18
N GLY A 205 12.39 -4.11 2.98
CA GLY A 205 11.56 -4.66 4.04
C GLY A 205 10.32 -5.37 3.53
N THR A 206 10.01 -6.52 4.12
CA THR A 206 8.80 -7.30 3.87
C THR A 206 8.38 -8.08 5.11
N SER A 207 7.09 -8.42 5.21
CA SER A 207 6.54 -9.20 6.33
C SER A 207 6.90 -10.70 6.29
N ARG A 208 7.49 -11.19 5.19
CA ARG A 208 7.79 -12.61 4.96
C ARG A 208 9.24 -12.77 4.51
N VAL A 209 9.99 -13.62 5.23
CA VAL A 209 11.40 -13.88 4.96
C VAL A 209 11.64 -14.47 3.56
N ASP A 210 10.72 -15.29 3.06
CA ASP A 210 10.79 -15.89 1.72
C ASP A 210 10.64 -14.88 0.57
N LYS A 211 10.28 -13.64 0.87
CA LYS A 211 10.23 -12.52 -0.09
C LYS A 211 11.46 -11.60 0.01
N GLU A 212 12.33 -11.81 0.98
CA GLU A 212 13.53 -10.98 1.13
C GLU A 212 14.52 -11.24 -0.02
N TRP A 213 15.06 -10.18 -0.59
CA TRP A 213 16.15 -10.26 -1.55
C TRP A 213 17.50 -10.30 -0.78
N PRO A 214 18.48 -11.11 -1.21
CA PRO A 214 19.73 -11.25 -0.48
C PRO A 214 20.46 -9.94 -0.23
N LEU A 215 21.02 -9.76 0.98
CA LEU A 215 21.78 -8.56 1.35
C LEU A 215 22.90 -8.24 0.36
N ALA A 216 23.64 -9.26 -0.09
CA ALA A 216 24.73 -9.10 -1.05
C ALA A 216 24.24 -8.54 -2.40
N HIS A 217 23.02 -8.89 -2.82
CA HIS A 217 22.42 -8.39 -4.05
C HIS A 217 22.03 -6.90 -3.92
N TRP A 218 21.47 -6.48 -2.77
CA TRP A 218 21.20 -5.06 -2.49
C TRP A 218 22.48 -4.21 -2.54
N VAL A 219 23.57 -4.71 -1.94
CA VAL A 219 24.87 -4.02 -1.96
C VAL A 219 25.40 -3.92 -3.38
N ALA A 220 25.40 -5.02 -4.14
CA ALA A 220 25.90 -5.03 -5.51
C ALA A 220 25.10 -4.10 -6.45
N LEU A 221 23.76 -4.08 -6.32
CA LEU A 221 22.93 -3.16 -7.06
C LEU A 221 23.20 -1.69 -6.65
N GLY A 222 23.31 -1.43 -5.35
CA GLY A 222 23.61 -0.09 -4.83
C GLY A 222 24.94 0.45 -5.31
N GLN A 223 25.98 -0.38 -5.39
CA GLN A 223 27.28 -0.01 -5.95
C GLN A 223 27.17 0.36 -7.44
N ARG A 224 26.38 -0.38 -8.23
CA ARG A 224 26.13 -0.03 -9.64
C ARG A 224 25.39 1.30 -9.78
N LEU A 225 24.39 1.53 -8.93
CA LEU A 225 23.65 2.81 -8.90
C LEU A 225 24.56 3.98 -8.53
N ASN A 226 25.43 3.82 -7.51
CA ASN A 226 26.41 4.85 -7.14
C ASN A 226 27.39 5.14 -8.31
N ALA A 227 27.87 4.09 -8.98
CA ALA A 227 28.73 4.25 -10.16
C ALA A 227 28.03 4.98 -11.32
N ALA A 228 26.70 4.85 -11.43
CA ALA A 228 25.86 5.57 -12.38
C ALA A 228 25.42 6.97 -11.89
N GLY A 229 25.92 7.42 -10.73
CA GLY A 229 25.68 8.77 -10.17
C GLY A 229 24.36 8.90 -9.40
N PHE A 230 23.72 7.80 -9.01
CA PHE A 230 22.56 7.81 -8.14
C PHE A 230 22.95 7.65 -6.67
N GLN A 231 22.29 8.40 -5.78
CA GLN A 231 22.29 8.16 -4.35
C GLN A 231 21.27 7.04 -4.04
N VAL A 232 21.60 6.15 -3.10
CA VAL A 232 20.67 5.12 -2.61
C VAL A 232 20.04 5.58 -1.30
N ALA A 233 18.70 5.62 -1.24
CA ALA A 233 17.95 5.86 -0.02
C ALA A 233 17.30 4.56 0.47
N LEU A 234 17.38 4.29 1.78
CA LEU A 234 16.90 3.05 2.38
C LEU A 234 15.77 3.33 3.37
N ALA A 235 14.57 2.83 3.04
CA ALA A 235 13.40 2.89 3.91
C ALA A 235 13.36 1.69 4.86
N HIS A 236 12.81 1.90 6.07
CA HIS A 236 12.56 0.82 7.03
C HIS A 236 11.32 1.11 7.87
N GLY A 237 10.67 0.06 8.39
CA GLY A 237 9.49 0.13 9.25
C GLY A 237 9.67 -0.60 10.58
N SER A 238 10.85 -1.18 10.85
CA SER A 238 11.15 -1.90 12.08
C SER A 238 12.63 -1.82 12.45
N PRO A 239 13.01 -2.07 13.74
CA PRO A 239 14.42 -2.12 14.14
C PRO A 239 15.26 -3.16 13.38
N ARG A 240 14.67 -4.31 13.02
CA ARG A 240 15.33 -5.32 12.18
C ARG A 240 15.65 -4.78 10.80
N GLU A 241 14.69 -4.14 10.15
CA GLU A 241 14.87 -3.53 8.84
C GLU A 241 15.87 -2.37 8.90
N GLN A 242 15.85 -1.58 9.96
CA GLN A 242 16.82 -0.50 10.18
C GLN A 242 18.25 -1.04 10.21
N ALA A 243 18.51 -2.14 10.94
CA ALA A 243 19.81 -2.76 10.99
C ALA A 243 20.27 -3.26 9.61
N ILE A 244 19.37 -3.79 8.79
CA ILE A 244 19.62 -4.19 7.41
C ILE A 244 19.96 -2.95 6.56
N SER A 245 19.15 -1.88 6.65
CA SER A 245 19.40 -0.60 5.95
C SER A 245 20.80 -0.06 6.27
N GLN A 246 21.17 -0.02 7.54
CA GLN A 246 22.51 0.42 7.98
C GLN A 246 23.62 -0.48 7.43
N SER A 247 23.38 -1.80 7.41
CA SER A 247 24.35 -2.76 6.86
C SER A 247 24.56 -2.62 5.36
N ILE A 248 23.52 -2.25 4.59
CA ILE A 248 23.63 -1.92 3.17
C ILE A 248 24.37 -0.59 2.99
N ALA A 249 23.90 0.47 3.67
CA ALA A 249 24.46 1.81 3.55
C ALA A 249 25.96 1.87 3.87
N ALA A 250 26.42 1.12 4.88
CA ALA A 250 27.84 1.05 5.26
C ALA A 250 28.76 0.47 4.16
N ARG A 251 28.20 -0.15 3.11
CA ARG A 251 28.95 -0.74 1.99
C ARG A 251 28.78 0.02 0.68
N LEU A 252 28.12 1.18 0.71
CA LEU A 252 27.87 2.04 -0.44
C LEU A 252 28.59 3.37 -0.30
N ALA A 253 29.05 3.93 -1.40
CA ALA A 253 29.74 5.20 -1.44
C ALA A 253 28.82 6.39 -1.17
N ASP A 254 27.58 6.32 -1.67
CA ASP A 254 26.56 7.37 -1.48
C ASP A 254 25.22 6.72 -1.15
N ALA A 255 24.92 6.62 0.14
CA ALA A 255 23.68 6.09 0.66
C ALA A 255 23.19 6.84 1.89
N VAL A 256 21.87 6.84 2.08
CA VAL A 256 21.20 7.45 3.22
C VAL A 256 20.13 6.50 3.77
N VAL A 257 20.08 6.34 5.07
CA VAL A 257 18.99 5.60 5.74
C VAL A 257 17.97 6.62 6.21
N TRP A 258 16.75 6.51 5.72
CA TRP A 258 15.66 7.37 6.18
C TRP A 258 15.33 7.06 7.65
N PRO A 259 14.92 8.05 8.45
CA PRO A 259 14.37 7.79 9.77
C PRO A 259 13.06 7.01 9.68
N LEU A 260 12.61 6.44 10.79
CA LEU A 260 11.27 5.88 10.86
C LEU A 260 10.24 7.01 10.69
N GLN A 261 9.41 6.90 9.68
CA GLN A 261 8.45 7.94 9.27
C GLN A 261 7.03 7.38 9.20
N PRO A 262 6.00 8.23 9.37
CA PRO A 262 4.64 7.92 8.97
C PRO A 262 4.54 7.60 7.47
N LEU A 263 3.53 6.83 7.07
CA LEU A 263 3.41 6.34 5.69
C LEU A 263 3.14 7.44 4.65
N ASP A 264 2.50 8.53 5.02
CA ASP A 264 2.32 9.71 4.18
C ASP A 264 3.66 10.43 3.89
N GLU A 265 4.54 10.52 4.89
CA GLU A 265 5.90 11.05 4.70
C GLU A 265 6.74 10.12 3.83
N VAL A 266 6.64 8.78 4.03
CA VAL A 266 7.30 7.80 3.15
C VAL A 266 6.79 7.93 1.72
N ALA A 267 5.48 8.06 1.51
CA ALA A 267 4.91 8.30 0.19
C ALA A 267 5.45 9.59 -0.44
N GLY A 268 5.52 10.66 0.35
CA GLY A 268 6.11 11.94 -0.08
C GLY A 268 7.57 11.80 -0.50
N ALA A 269 8.38 11.07 0.27
CA ALA A 269 9.77 10.83 -0.05
C ALA A 269 9.92 10.00 -1.34
N LEU A 270 9.13 8.92 -1.50
CA LEU A 270 9.14 8.08 -2.70
C LEU A 270 8.77 8.88 -3.97
N ALA A 271 7.76 9.76 -3.88
CA ALA A 271 7.30 10.58 -5.01
C ALA A 271 8.40 11.53 -5.57
N HIS A 272 9.44 11.83 -4.78
CA HIS A 272 10.54 12.68 -5.20
C HIS A 272 11.80 11.91 -5.63
N CYS A 273 11.78 10.58 -5.60
CA CYS A 273 12.89 9.76 -6.06
C CYS A 273 12.92 9.64 -7.60
N ALA A 274 14.10 9.39 -8.17
CA ALA A 274 14.24 8.98 -9.56
C ALA A 274 13.52 7.68 -9.85
N GLY A 275 13.38 6.84 -8.84
CA GLY A 275 12.63 5.61 -8.88
C GLY A 275 12.85 4.76 -7.64
N VAL A 276 12.24 3.59 -7.65
CA VAL A 276 12.21 2.65 -6.52
C VAL A 276 12.61 1.26 -7.00
N VAL A 277 13.45 0.57 -6.24
CA VAL A 277 13.63 -0.88 -6.35
C VAL A 277 13.16 -1.50 -5.04
N GLY A 278 12.20 -2.41 -5.11
CA GLY A 278 11.61 -2.96 -3.89
C GLY A 278 11.11 -4.39 -4.02
N VAL A 279 11.12 -5.12 -2.91
CA VAL A 279 10.50 -6.45 -2.82
C VAL A 279 8.96 -6.34 -2.77
N ASP A 280 8.24 -7.44 -2.97
CA ASP A 280 6.77 -7.49 -2.80
C ASP A 280 6.37 -7.12 -1.37
N SER A 281 6.06 -5.85 -1.16
CA SER A 281 5.74 -5.26 0.14
C SER A 281 4.77 -4.07 0.01
N GLY A 282 4.17 -3.68 1.14
CA GLY A 282 3.21 -2.58 1.16
C GLY A 282 3.79 -1.24 0.70
N VAL A 283 5.05 -0.96 1.00
CA VAL A 283 5.73 0.30 0.59
C VAL A 283 6.03 0.28 -0.90
N SER A 284 6.40 -0.89 -1.48
CA SER A 284 6.54 -1.04 -2.94
C SER A 284 5.21 -0.75 -3.66
N HIS A 285 4.08 -1.17 -3.10
CA HIS A 285 2.78 -0.86 -3.68
C HIS A 285 2.42 0.63 -3.58
N ILE A 286 2.93 1.36 -2.57
CA ILE A 286 2.81 2.84 -2.55
C ILE A 286 3.57 3.44 -3.73
N ALA A 287 4.78 2.97 -4.05
CA ALA A 287 5.52 3.44 -5.22
C ALA A 287 4.76 3.18 -6.53
N VAL A 288 4.11 2.00 -6.64
CA VAL A 288 3.22 1.70 -7.77
C VAL A 288 2.05 2.68 -7.85
N ALA A 289 1.40 2.94 -6.73
CA ALA A 289 0.25 3.83 -6.66
C ALA A 289 0.58 5.31 -6.96
N LEU A 290 1.83 5.73 -6.73
CA LEU A 290 2.37 7.05 -7.05
C LEU A 290 2.84 7.17 -8.51
N ASP A 291 2.79 6.09 -9.27
CA ASP A 291 3.31 6.01 -10.64
C ASP A 291 4.81 6.38 -10.76
N VAL A 292 5.57 6.12 -9.70
CA VAL A 292 7.03 6.32 -9.68
C VAL A 292 7.69 5.21 -10.50
N PRO A 293 8.78 5.49 -11.26
CA PRO A 293 9.57 4.47 -11.92
C PRO A 293 9.95 3.35 -10.93
N HIS A 294 9.55 2.09 -11.22
CA HIS A 294 9.62 1.03 -10.20
C HIS A 294 10.02 -0.33 -10.77
N VAL A 295 11.00 -0.97 -10.11
CA VAL A 295 11.33 -2.39 -10.32
C VAL A 295 10.92 -3.17 -9.07
N GLN A 296 9.90 -4.01 -9.20
CA GLN A 296 9.40 -4.84 -8.09
C GLN A 296 9.91 -6.26 -8.19
N LEU A 297 10.50 -6.75 -7.09
CA LEU A 297 11.20 -8.03 -7.01
C LEU A 297 10.31 -9.11 -6.44
N TYR A 298 10.32 -10.28 -7.06
CA TYR A 298 9.55 -11.45 -6.66
C TYR A 298 10.43 -12.69 -6.59
N ASN A 299 10.48 -13.32 -5.42
CA ASN A 299 11.12 -14.63 -5.18
C ASN A 299 10.09 -15.78 -5.28
N VAL A 300 8.80 -15.41 -5.27
CA VAL A 300 7.66 -16.33 -5.37
C VAL A 300 6.80 -15.88 -6.53
N ASP A 301 6.22 -16.81 -7.27
CA ASP A 301 5.35 -16.48 -8.41
C ASP A 301 4.01 -15.89 -7.96
N THR A 302 4.07 -14.62 -7.56
CA THR A 302 2.92 -13.82 -7.14
C THR A 302 2.82 -12.47 -7.87
N ALA A 303 3.68 -12.21 -8.85
CA ALA A 303 3.67 -10.99 -9.64
C ALA A 303 2.34 -10.78 -10.38
N TRP A 304 1.75 -11.85 -10.91
CA TRP A 304 0.43 -11.82 -11.57
C TRP A 304 -0.68 -11.28 -10.66
N ARG A 305 -0.52 -11.44 -9.33
CA ARG A 305 -1.54 -11.07 -8.34
C ARG A 305 -1.35 -9.67 -7.77
N THR A 306 -0.11 -9.23 -7.58
CA THR A 306 0.23 -8.00 -6.84
C THR A 306 1.24 -7.11 -7.54
N GLY A 307 1.72 -7.52 -8.72
CA GLY A 307 2.69 -6.76 -9.49
C GLY A 307 2.09 -5.50 -10.13
N PRO A 308 2.93 -4.53 -10.50
CA PRO A 308 2.49 -3.39 -11.28
C PRO A 308 1.98 -3.82 -12.66
N ASP A 309 1.04 -3.07 -13.19
CA ASP A 309 0.59 -3.21 -14.57
C ASP A 309 1.57 -2.47 -15.50
N ALA A 310 2.44 -3.23 -16.16
CA ALA A 310 3.46 -2.68 -17.06
C ALA A 310 2.85 -1.98 -18.29
N ILE A 311 1.66 -2.38 -18.72
CA ILE A 311 0.96 -1.74 -19.84
C ILE A 311 0.39 -0.40 -19.39
N ALA A 312 -0.31 -0.38 -18.25
CA ALA A 312 -0.88 0.85 -17.70
C ALA A 312 0.20 1.90 -17.37
N SER A 313 1.35 1.46 -16.85
CA SER A 313 2.49 2.35 -16.55
C SER A 313 3.37 2.67 -17.75
N GLN A 314 3.02 2.18 -18.94
CA GLN A 314 3.83 2.36 -20.17
C GLN A 314 5.29 1.89 -20.01
N GLY A 315 5.50 0.81 -19.25
CA GLY A 315 6.82 0.25 -18.98
C GLY A 315 7.64 0.97 -17.90
N ARG A 316 7.10 2.00 -17.26
CA ARG A 316 7.78 2.68 -16.13
C ARG A 316 7.79 1.84 -14.85
N GLN A 317 7.01 0.79 -14.79
CA GLN A 317 6.93 -0.11 -13.65
C GLN A 317 6.93 -1.56 -14.13
N VAL A 318 7.82 -2.37 -13.57
CA VAL A 318 8.00 -3.75 -14.01
C VAL A 318 8.18 -4.70 -12.82
N SER A 319 7.77 -5.95 -13.01
CA SER A 319 8.06 -7.05 -12.09
C SER A 319 9.24 -7.86 -12.59
N VAL A 320 10.18 -8.20 -11.71
CA VAL A 320 11.27 -9.14 -11.97
C VAL A 320 11.10 -10.35 -11.08
N PHE A 321 10.79 -11.50 -11.66
CA PHE A 321 10.60 -12.76 -10.95
C PHE A 321 11.69 -13.76 -11.30
N ALA A 322 12.27 -14.40 -10.28
CA ALA A 322 13.11 -15.60 -10.41
C ALA A 322 13.18 -16.37 -9.09
N GLN A 323 13.46 -17.64 -9.16
CA GLN A 323 13.71 -18.51 -8.00
C GLN A 323 15.17 -18.98 -7.98
N PRO A 324 15.82 -18.97 -6.79
CA PRO A 324 15.30 -18.55 -5.48
C PRO A 324 15.15 -17.04 -5.31
N ALA A 325 15.78 -16.23 -6.17
CA ALA A 325 15.66 -14.77 -6.19
C ALA A 325 16.16 -14.20 -7.53
N PRO A 326 15.67 -13.04 -7.99
CA PRO A 326 16.19 -12.36 -9.16
C PRO A 326 17.71 -12.09 -9.06
N SER A 327 18.44 -12.24 -10.15
CA SER A 327 19.85 -11.88 -10.20
C SER A 327 20.02 -10.34 -10.21
N VAL A 328 21.15 -9.87 -9.70
CA VAL A 328 21.49 -8.43 -9.74
C VAL A 328 21.52 -7.89 -11.18
N GLU A 329 21.97 -8.72 -12.13
CA GLU A 329 22.01 -8.36 -13.54
C GLU A 329 20.60 -8.14 -14.12
N ALA A 330 19.67 -9.06 -13.87
CA ALA A 330 18.30 -8.92 -14.34
C ALA A 330 17.60 -7.68 -13.76
N VAL A 331 17.84 -7.39 -12.47
CA VAL A 331 17.30 -6.20 -11.80
C VAL A 331 17.93 -4.92 -12.35
N TRP A 332 19.23 -4.93 -12.63
CA TRP A 332 19.91 -3.79 -13.23
C TRP A 332 19.41 -3.46 -14.65
N GLN A 333 19.23 -4.48 -15.49
CA GLN A 333 18.67 -4.31 -16.84
C GLN A 333 17.23 -3.77 -16.77
N ALA A 334 16.41 -4.31 -15.88
CA ALA A 334 15.05 -3.80 -15.64
C ALA A 334 15.05 -2.34 -15.19
N TRP A 335 15.97 -1.96 -14.28
CA TRP A 335 16.14 -0.58 -13.84
C TRP A 335 16.51 0.36 -15.01
N GLN A 336 17.47 -0.03 -15.84
CA GLN A 336 17.88 0.78 -17.00
C GLN A 336 16.71 0.98 -17.98
N ALA A 337 15.92 -0.07 -18.24
CA ALA A 337 14.74 0.02 -19.10
C ALA A 337 13.67 0.97 -18.53
N VAL A 338 13.38 0.86 -17.22
CA VAL A 338 12.40 1.72 -16.53
C VAL A 338 12.81 3.19 -16.56
N VAL A 339 14.09 3.50 -16.33
CA VAL A 339 14.58 4.90 -16.34
C VAL A 339 14.59 5.47 -17.76
N ALA A 340 14.96 4.68 -18.78
CA ALA A 340 14.94 5.13 -20.15
C ALA A 340 13.52 5.55 -20.62
N THR A 341 12.49 4.81 -20.22
CA THR A 341 11.08 5.15 -20.50
C THR A 341 10.59 6.39 -19.76
N SER A 342 11.24 6.79 -18.69
CA SER A 342 10.81 7.92 -17.85
C SER A 342 11.44 9.25 -18.29
N THR A 343 12.45 9.21 -19.17
CA THR A 343 13.19 10.41 -19.67
C THR A 343 12.82 10.83 -21.08
N GLY A 344 11.98 10.07 -21.77
CA GLY A 344 11.41 10.37 -23.10
C GLY A 344 10.00 10.88 -23.00
#